data_d156d446c72471fe62f74119e3cb4cf6
#
_entry.id   d156d446c72471fe62f74119e3cb4cf6
#
_cell.length_a   1.000
_cell.length_b   1.000
_cell.length_c   1.000
_cell.angle_alpha   90.00
_cell.angle_beta   90.00
_cell.angle_gamma   90.00
#
_symmetry.space_group_name_H-M   'P 1'
#
loop_
_entity.id
_entity.type
_entity.pdbx_description
1 polymer ?
#
loop_
_entity_poly.entity_id
_entity_poly.type
_entity_poly.pdbx_seq_one_letter_code
_entity_poly.pdbx_strand_id
1 'polypeptide(L)'
;MATQTTATLSQLQATQIQQLLVQPLESESVFLASGPKVIDTNGPIRIPRIASGLTVGFVAEGAAIPESSVGLDEVSMLPSTLKSLKVISRVTSEVLRSSAQALDAILKQRLVTDTAKALDVALFTGTGTSNTIRGLLNQSGVATGTLDADEPDSLLDGIGIARANEVKPNRWFLSPADYLSIRKVKDADGRYILQPDLTQAGQEVLFGVPVTVTAQMPTGKAALADMSMVAIARDMSPSVTVDSSRYFDTDEVALRVVARYDLALLQPKAVTILTATP
;
A
#
# COMPACT_ATOMS: atom_id res chain seq x y z
N MET A 1 -19.99 42.73 16.19
CA MET A 1 -20.10 41.30 16.22
C MET A 1 -20.12 40.81 14.78
N ALA A 2 -19.09 40.12 14.33
CA ALA A 2 -19.05 39.57 12.97
C ALA A 2 -19.98 38.37 12.90
N THR A 3 -20.99 38.44 12.06
CA THR A 3 -21.92 37.34 11.81
C THR A 3 -21.16 36.23 11.07
N GLN A 4 -21.03 35.07 11.69
CA GLN A 4 -20.47 33.91 10.99
C GLN A 4 -21.45 33.46 9.92
N THR A 5 -21.01 33.48 8.68
CA THR A 5 -21.82 33.11 7.52
C THR A 5 -21.77 31.60 7.32
N THR A 6 -22.81 31.00 6.74
CA THR A 6 -22.95 29.55 6.44
C THR A 6 -21.77 28.98 5.64
N ALA A 7 -21.04 29.82 4.88
CA ALA A 7 -19.84 29.45 4.15
C ALA A 7 -18.65 29.09 5.05
N THR A 8 -18.49 29.76 6.20
CA THR A 8 -17.45 29.47 7.18
C THR A 8 -17.71 28.16 7.94
N LEU A 9 -19.00 27.86 8.19
CA LEU A 9 -19.42 26.59 8.81
C LEU A 9 -19.22 25.40 7.88
N SER A 10 -19.45 25.56 6.58
CA SER A 10 -19.22 24.48 5.60
C SER A 10 -17.74 24.15 5.42
N GLN A 11 -16.84 25.14 5.48
CA GLN A 11 -15.39 24.90 5.45
C GLN A 11 -14.88 24.22 6.72
N LEU A 12 -15.38 24.59 7.89
CA LEU A 12 -15.07 23.93 9.16
C LEU A 12 -15.56 22.48 9.17
N GLN A 13 -16.77 22.21 8.67
CA GLN A 13 -17.28 20.85 8.54
C GLN A 13 -16.47 20.00 7.54
N ALA A 14 -16.08 20.57 6.41
CA ALA A 14 -15.25 19.88 5.43
C ALA A 14 -13.87 19.51 6.00
N THR A 15 -13.25 20.43 6.74
CA THR A 15 -11.95 20.22 7.39
C THR A 15 -12.04 19.17 8.50
N GLN A 16 -13.10 19.18 9.31
CA GLN A 16 -13.33 18.17 10.33
C GLN A 16 -13.59 16.78 9.74
N ILE A 17 -14.34 16.69 8.64
CA ILE A 17 -14.60 15.43 7.93
C ILE A 17 -13.33 14.91 7.29
N GLN A 18 -12.47 15.77 6.72
CA GLN A 18 -11.17 15.37 6.20
C GLN A 18 -10.27 14.78 7.27
N GLN A 19 -10.15 15.42 8.43
CA GLN A 19 -9.34 14.90 9.54
C GLN A 19 -9.89 13.57 10.09
N LEU A 20 -11.21 13.39 10.09
CA LEU A 20 -11.88 12.17 10.55
C LEU A 20 -11.66 10.96 9.61
N LEU A 21 -11.30 11.16 8.36
CA LEU A 21 -11.20 10.09 7.35
C LEU A 21 -9.77 9.79 6.91
N VAL A 22 -8.95 10.82 6.72
CA VAL A 22 -7.60 10.64 6.18
C VAL A 22 -6.69 9.92 7.17
N GLN A 23 -6.60 10.41 8.40
CA GLN A 23 -5.76 9.78 9.42
C GLN A 23 -6.21 8.35 9.78
N PRO A 24 -7.52 8.07 10.01
CA PRO A 24 -7.98 6.71 10.23
C PRO A 24 -7.76 5.80 9.02
N LEU A 25 -7.92 6.28 7.80
CA LEU A 25 -7.69 5.48 6.59
C LEU A 25 -6.22 5.06 6.48
N GLU A 26 -5.30 5.97 6.73
CA GLU A 26 -3.86 5.67 6.70
C GLU A 26 -3.45 4.70 7.81
N SER A 27 -4.03 4.84 9.00
CA SER A 27 -3.75 3.94 10.12
C SER A 27 -4.40 2.55 9.97
N GLU A 28 -5.55 2.46 9.32
CA GLU A 28 -6.27 1.21 9.07
C GLU A 28 -5.73 0.45 7.85
N SER A 29 -5.13 1.14 6.88
CA SER A 29 -4.48 0.50 5.73
C SER A 29 -3.14 -0.09 6.14
N VAL A 30 -3.04 -1.40 6.04
CA VAL A 30 -1.82 -2.16 6.34
C VAL A 30 -0.68 -1.78 5.40
N PHE A 31 -1.00 -1.52 4.14
CA PHE A 31 0.00 -1.12 3.14
C PHE A 31 0.54 0.29 3.42
N LEU A 32 -0.33 1.26 3.68
CA LEU A 32 0.09 2.63 3.98
C LEU A 32 0.86 2.71 5.30
N ALA A 33 0.46 1.95 6.32
CA ALA A 33 1.15 1.86 7.60
C ALA A 33 2.55 1.21 7.51
N SER A 34 2.86 0.48 6.42
CA SER A 34 4.17 -0.15 6.23
C SER A 34 5.30 0.83 5.85
N GLY A 35 4.98 2.11 5.62
CA GLY A 35 5.95 3.19 5.43
C GLY A 35 6.36 3.47 3.99
N PRO A 36 5.46 3.36 2.98
CA PRO A 36 5.76 3.81 1.62
C PRO A 36 5.90 5.33 1.57
N LYS A 37 6.53 5.83 0.52
CA LYS A 37 6.64 7.27 0.27
C LYS A 37 5.33 7.80 -0.32
N VAL A 38 4.53 8.48 0.49
CA VAL A 38 3.27 9.12 0.03
C VAL A 38 3.58 10.50 -0.56
N ILE A 39 3.05 10.77 -1.75
CA ILE A 39 3.22 12.03 -2.48
C ILE A 39 1.83 12.58 -2.79
N ASP A 40 1.52 13.74 -2.22
CA ASP A 40 0.30 14.47 -2.52
C ASP A 40 0.44 15.26 -3.81
N THR A 41 -0.50 15.09 -4.73
CA THR A 41 -0.47 15.78 -6.03
C THR A 41 -1.89 16.02 -6.53
N ASN A 42 -2.07 17.10 -7.27
CA ASN A 42 -3.36 17.47 -7.87
C ASN A 42 -3.48 17.03 -9.34
N GLY A 43 -2.60 16.15 -9.81
CA GLY A 43 -2.61 15.70 -11.20
C GLY A 43 -1.47 14.71 -11.50
N PRO A 44 -1.27 14.38 -12.78
CA PRO A 44 -0.20 13.48 -13.19
C PRO A 44 1.17 13.96 -12.73
N ILE A 45 1.91 13.07 -12.07
CA ILE A 45 3.28 13.34 -11.62
C ILE A 45 4.26 12.43 -12.37
N ARG A 46 5.42 12.97 -12.73
CA ARG A 46 6.53 12.24 -13.31
C ARG A 46 7.73 12.37 -12.40
N ILE A 47 8.27 11.25 -11.99
CA ILE A 47 9.45 11.19 -11.14
C ILE A 47 10.61 10.68 -11.97
N PRO A 48 11.67 11.48 -12.18
CA PRO A 48 12.85 11.01 -12.88
C PRO A 48 13.57 9.94 -12.04
N ARG A 49 14.04 8.90 -12.69
CA ARG A 49 14.86 7.86 -12.09
C ARG A 49 16.08 7.56 -12.94
N ILE A 50 17.12 7.06 -12.32
CA ILE A 50 18.29 6.56 -13.02
C ILE A 50 18.01 5.10 -13.39
N ALA A 51 17.93 4.81 -14.69
CA ALA A 51 17.69 3.47 -15.22
C ALA A 51 18.98 2.64 -15.27
N SER A 52 20.11 3.28 -15.61
CA SER A 52 21.43 2.66 -15.61
C SER A 52 22.48 3.61 -15.08
N GLY A 53 23.38 3.07 -14.26
CA GLY A 53 24.52 3.81 -13.72
C GLY A 53 25.62 4.03 -14.76
N LEU A 54 26.65 4.78 -14.35
CA LEU A 54 27.86 4.99 -15.13
C LEU A 54 28.73 3.73 -15.10
N THR A 55 29.31 3.40 -16.27
CA THR A 55 30.37 2.39 -16.34
C THR A 55 31.69 3.03 -15.92
N VAL A 56 32.22 2.60 -14.77
CA VAL A 56 33.50 3.08 -14.25
C VAL A 56 34.56 1.99 -14.44
N GLY A 57 35.71 2.37 -14.99
CA GLY A 57 36.83 1.46 -15.22
C GLY A 57 38.16 2.11 -14.87
N PHE A 58 39.18 1.29 -14.60
CA PHE A 58 40.55 1.76 -14.46
C PHE A 58 41.14 1.98 -15.86
N VAL A 59 41.79 3.12 -16.05
CA VAL A 59 42.41 3.52 -17.29
C VAL A 59 43.92 3.70 -17.06
N ALA A 60 44.75 3.20 -17.98
CA ALA A 60 46.19 3.38 -17.90
C ALA A 60 46.58 4.85 -18.08
N GLU A 61 47.73 5.21 -17.55
CA GLU A 61 48.27 6.56 -17.69
C GLU A 61 48.42 6.95 -19.17
N GLY A 62 47.85 8.10 -19.55
CA GLY A 62 47.86 8.58 -20.94
C GLY A 62 46.83 7.96 -21.87
N ALA A 63 46.03 7.00 -21.44
CA ALA A 63 44.93 6.45 -22.26
C ALA A 63 43.65 7.31 -22.14
N ALA A 64 42.85 7.33 -23.22
CA ALA A 64 41.60 8.05 -23.25
C ALA A 64 40.60 7.46 -22.23
N ILE A 65 39.98 8.32 -21.43
CA ILE A 65 38.90 7.92 -20.49
C ILE A 65 37.64 7.62 -21.31
N PRO A 66 37.06 6.40 -21.22
CA PRO A 66 35.85 6.08 -21.95
C PRO A 66 34.66 6.94 -21.44
N GLU A 67 33.94 7.54 -22.38
CA GLU A 67 32.73 8.28 -22.06
C GLU A 67 31.63 7.31 -21.64
N SER A 68 30.96 7.63 -20.57
CA SER A 68 29.79 6.89 -20.06
C SER A 68 28.64 7.84 -19.82
N SER A 69 27.45 7.44 -20.27
CA SER A 69 26.22 8.24 -20.05
C SER A 69 25.31 7.58 -19.03
N VAL A 70 24.64 8.39 -18.23
CA VAL A 70 23.59 7.95 -17.32
C VAL A 70 22.30 7.71 -18.12
N GLY A 71 21.74 6.51 -18.03
CA GLY A 71 20.40 6.25 -18.56
C GLY A 71 19.35 6.88 -17.64
N LEU A 72 18.64 7.89 -18.15
CA LEU A 72 17.54 8.51 -17.44
C LEU A 72 16.22 7.90 -17.93
N ASP A 73 15.33 7.59 -17.00
CA ASP A 73 13.97 7.12 -17.23
C ASP A 73 13.02 7.90 -16.31
N GLU A 74 11.73 7.82 -16.56
CA GLU A 74 10.73 8.48 -15.73
C GLU A 74 9.64 7.51 -15.31
N VAL A 75 9.21 7.63 -14.07
CA VAL A 75 8.05 6.92 -13.52
C VAL A 75 6.88 7.89 -13.52
N SER A 76 5.85 7.58 -14.30
CA SER A 76 4.62 8.36 -14.33
C SER A 76 3.56 7.71 -13.43
N MET A 77 2.94 8.52 -12.58
CA MET A 77 1.83 8.14 -11.70
C MET A 77 0.62 9.02 -11.94
N LEU A 78 -0.56 8.53 -11.61
CA LEU A 78 -1.84 9.19 -11.84
C LEU A 78 -1.98 9.60 -13.32
N PRO A 79 -2.08 8.65 -14.25
CA PRO A 79 -2.27 8.93 -15.66
C PRO A 79 -3.57 9.72 -15.88
N SER A 80 -3.78 10.27 -17.09
CA SER A 80 -4.95 11.09 -17.44
C SER A 80 -6.30 10.43 -17.14
N THR A 81 -6.36 9.10 -17.12
CA THR A 81 -7.48 8.31 -16.60
C THR A 81 -7.27 8.07 -15.11
N LEU A 82 -7.85 8.95 -14.30
CA LEU A 82 -7.70 8.90 -12.84
C LEU A 82 -8.36 7.62 -12.27
N LYS A 83 -7.53 6.79 -11.65
CA LYS A 83 -7.97 5.59 -10.94
C LYS A 83 -8.58 6.02 -9.60
N SER A 84 -9.87 5.78 -9.41
CA SER A 84 -10.57 6.25 -8.23
C SER A 84 -11.36 5.14 -7.57
N LEU A 85 -11.16 5.00 -6.26
CA LEU A 85 -11.99 4.20 -5.38
C LEU A 85 -13.20 5.05 -4.98
N LYS A 86 -14.39 4.56 -5.28
CA LYS A 86 -15.64 5.28 -5.01
C LYS A 86 -16.64 4.35 -4.38
N VAL A 87 -17.31 4.82 -3.33
CA VAL A 87 -18.38 4.11 -2.64
C VAL A 87 -19.52 5.07 -2.36
N ILE A 88 -20.76 4.60 -2.54
CA ILE A 88 -21.96 5.32 -2.13
C ILE A 88 -22.73 4.39 -1.20
N SER A 89 -23.01 4.86 0.02
CA SER A 89 -23.90 4.22 0.98
C SER A 89 -25.15 5.06 1.16
N ARG A 90 -26.32 4.42 1.30
CA ARG A 90 -27.60 5.07 1.56
C ARG A 90 -28.09 4.71 2.96
N VAL A 91 -28.61 5.68 3.67
CA VAL A 91 -29.17 5.51 5.01
C VAL A 91 -30.47 6.31 5.07
N THR A 92 -31.55 5.71 5.59
CA THR A 92 -32.82 6.42 5.76
C THR A 92 -32.74 7.44 6.88
N SER A 93 -33.43 8.56 6.72
CA SER A 93 -33.49 9.62 7.73
C SER A 93 -34.11 9.14 9.05
N GLU A 94 -35.01 8.16 8.98
CA GLU A 94 -35.60 7.56 10.17
C GLU A 94 -34.58 6.81 11.03
N VAL A 95 -33.66 6.05 10.40
CA VAL A 95 -32.56 5.34 11.08
C VAL A 95 -31.59 6.34 11.71
N LEU A 96 -31.30 7.44 11.02
CA LEU A 96 -30.43 8.50 11.56
C LEU A 96 -31.08 9.24 12.75
N ARG A 97 -32.40 9.39 12.74
CA ARG A 97 -33.15 10.05 13.86
C ARG A 97 -33.41 9.11 15.03
N SER A 98 -33.70 7.84 14.76
CA SER A 98 -34.06 6.87 15.79
C SER A 98 -32.85 6.34 16.53
N SER A 99 -31.71 6.29 15.92
CA SER A 99 -30.48 5.85 16.59
C SER A 99 -29.73 7.05 17.16
N ALA A 100 -29.58 7.05 18.47
CA ALA A 100 -28.69 7.96 19.17
C ALA A 100 -27.31 7.99 18.50
N GLN A 101 -26.57 9.08 18.65
CA GLN A 101 -25.26 9.42 18.06
C GLN A 101 -24.25 8.28 17.79
N ALA A 102 -24.48 7.09 18.38
CA ALA A 102 -23.62 5.93 18.24
C ALA A 102 -23.64 5.29 16.82
N LEU A 103 -24.77 5.27 16.11
CA LEU A 103 -24.87 4.60 14.80
C LEU A 103 -24.11 5.35 13.71
N ASP A 104 -24.17 6.68 13.71
CA ASP A 104 -23.43 7.52 12.77
C ASP A 104 -21.90 7.30 12.89
N ALA A 105 -21.40 7.22 14.12
CA ALA A 105 -19.98 6.93 14.36
C ALA A 105 -19.59 5.52 13.90
N ILE A 106 -20.42 4.52 14.17
CA ILE A 106 -20.19 3.13 13.75
C ILE A 106 -20.20 3.01 12.23
N LEU A 107 -21.15 3.66 11.55
CA LEU A 107 -21.22 3.65 10.08
C LEU A 107 -20.01 4.33 9.45
N LYS A 108 -19.57 5.47 9.99
CA LYS A 108 -18.36 6.16 9.55
C LYS A 108 -17.11 5.30 9.72
N GLN A 109 -16.95 4.70 10.90
CA GLN A 109 -15.81 3.80 11.15
C GLN A 109 -15.84 2.59 10.22
N ARG A 110 -17.00 1.96 10.02
CA ARG A 110 -17.14 0.84 9.09
C ARG A 110 -16.78 1.23 7.66
N LEU A 111 -17.23 2.41 7.22
CA LEU A 111 -16.92 2.93 5.89
C LEU A 111 -15.40 3.13 5.70
N VAL A 112 -14.71 3.67 6.71
CA VAL A 112 -13.24 3.83 6.69
C VAL A 112 -12.56 2.47 6.59
N THR A 113 -12.93 1.52 7.45
CA THR A 113 -12.32 0.17 7.47
C THR A 113 -12.54 -0.58 6.15
N ASP A 114 -13.75 -0.54 5.59
CA ASP A 114 -14.05 -1.23 4.34
C ASP A 114 -13.34 -0.56 3.14
N THR A 115 -13.20 0.78 3.16
CA THR A 115 -12.45 1.52 2.15
C THR A 115 -10.94 1.22 2.24
N ALA A 116 -10.40 1.13 3.46
CA ALA A 116 -8.99 0.76 3.69
C ALA A 116 -8.70 -0.65 3.18
N LYS A 117 -9.56 -1.62 3.48
CA LYS A 117 -9.43 -2.99 2.96
C LYS A 117 -9.46 -3.05 1.44
N ALA A 118 -10.40 -2.34 0.81
CA ALA A 118 -10.51 -2.30 -0.65
C ALA A 118 -9.26 -1.63 -1.29
N LEU A 119 -8.72 -0.60 -0.65
CA LEU A 119 -7.48 0.05 -1.06
C LEU A 119 -6.30 -0.91 -0.93
N ASP A 120 -6.16 -1.61 0.19
CA ASP A 120 -5.08 -2.58 0.39
C ASP A 120 -5.12 -3.70 -0.66
N VAL A 121 -6.30 -4.28 -0.93
CA VAL A 121 -6.45 -5.27 -2.00
C VAL A 121 -5.96 -4.71 -3.33
N ALA A 122 -6.33 -3.47 -3.67
CA ALA A 122 -5.89 -2.83 -4.92
C ALA A 122 -4.38 -2.57 -4.93
N LEU A 123 -3.79 -2.15 -3.81
CA LEU A 123 -2.36 -1.88 -3.68
C LEU A 123 -1.50 -3.17 -3.72
N PHE A 124 -2.01 -4.30 -3.22
CA PHE A 124 -1.30 -5.57 -3.30
C PHE A 124 -1.52 -6.28 -4.65
N THR A 125 -2.77 -6.49 -5.05
CA THR A 125 -3.13 -7.42 -6.13
C THR A 125 -3.72 -6.77 -7.38
N GLY A 126 -3.90 -5.45 -7.39
CA GLY A 126 -4.48 -4.73 -8.51
C GLY A 126 -3.79 -5.03 -9.84
N THR A 127 -4.56 -5.25 -10.88
CA THR A 127 -4.05 -5.65 -12.21
C THR A 127 -3.54 -4.48 -13.05
N GLY A 128 -3.93 -3.25 -12.71
CA GLY A 128 -3.64 -2.06 -13.53
C GLY A 128 -4.50 -1.91 -14.79
N THR A 129 -5.48 -2.80 -14.98
CA THR A 129 -6.46 -2.75 -16.07
C THR A 129 -7.80 -2.23 -15.56
N SER A 130 -8.71 -1.84 -16.45
CA SER A 130 -10.09 -1.42 -16.11
C SER A 130 -10.15 -0.34 -15.02
N ASN A 131 -9.28 0.67 -15.11
CA ASN A 131 -9.19 1.78 -14.14
C ASN A 131 -8.78 1.36 -12.71
N THR A 132 -8.18 0.17 -12.54
CA THR A 132 -7.63 -0.26 -11.26
C THR A 132 -6.15 0.15 -11.11
N ILE A 133 -5.69 0.25 -9.89
CA ILE A 133 -4.28 0.48 -9.56
C ILE A 133 -3.47 -0.76 -9.99
N ARG A 134 -2.24 -0.57 -10.46
CA ARG A 134 -1.31 -1.69 -10.60
C ARG A 134 -0.68 -1.97 -9.24
N GLY A 135 -1.08 -3.06 -8.61
CA GLY A 135 -0.63 -3.46 -7.28
C GLY A 135 0.82 -3.93 -7.24
N LEU A 136 1.37 -4.03 -6.03
CA LEU A 136 2.77 -4.40 -5.78
C LEU A 136 3.15 -5.72 -6.47
N LEU A 137 2.27 -6.73 -6.41
CA LEU A 137 2.51 -8.06 -6.99
C LEU A 137 2.49 -8.09 -8.52
N ASN A 138 1.94 -7.08 -9.16
CA ASN A 138 1.78 -7.00 -10.61
C ASN A 138 2.68 -5.93 -11.25
N GLN A 139 3.61 -5.37 -10.49
CA GLN A 139 4.59 -4.42 -11.03
C GLN A 139 5.57 -5.11 -11.99
N SER A 140 6.04 -4.35 -12.98
CA SER A 140 7.01 -4.86 -13.96
C SER A 140 8.44 -4.61 -13.51
N GLY A 141 9.35 -5.54 -13.89
CA GLY A 141 10.78 -5.41 -13.61
C GLY A 141 11.18 -5.75 -12.16
N VAL A 142 10.25 -6.25 -11.34
CA VAL A 142 10.54 -6.75 -10.00
C VAL A 142 11.38 -8.03 -10.03
N ALA A 143 12.11 -8.30 -8.97
CA ALA A 143 12.79 -9.57 -8.80
C ALA A 143 11.78 -10.67 -8.44
N THR A 144 12.02 -11.88 -8.92
CA THR A 144 11.14 -13.03 -8.67
C THR A 144 11.94 -14.20 -8.12
N GLY A 145 11.32 -14.98 -7.24
CA GLY A 145 11.87 -16.21 -6.68
C GLY A 145 10.76 -17.20 -6.37
N THR A 146 11.13 -18.36 -5.84
CA THR A 146 10.21 -19.40 -5.40
C THR A 146 9.93 -19.27 -3.92
N LEU A 147 8.69 -19.54 -3.52
CA LEU A 147 8.26 -19.64 -2.12
C LEU A 147 8.01 -21.11 -1.83
N ASP A 148 8.70 -21.66 -0.86
CA ASP A 148 8.34 -22.91 -0.25
C ASP A 148 8.02 -22.67 1.24
N ALA A 149 6.77 -22.91 1.61
CA ALA A 149 6.33 -22.66 2.98
C ALA A 149 6.85 -23.72 3.97
N ASP A 150 7.28 -24.87 3.47
CA ASP A 150 7.82 -25.95 4.28
C ASP A 150 9.35 -25.85 4.42
N GLU A 151 10.02 -25.10 3.54
CA GLU A 151 11.45 -24.85 3.58
C GLU A 151 11.79 -23.38 3.83
N PRO A 152 12.26 -23.00 5.03
CA PRO A 152 12.66 -21.64 5.37
C PRO A 152 13.77 -21.06 4.48
N ASP A 153 14.56 -21.91 3.83
CA ASP A 153 15.65 -21.53 2.95
C ASP A 153 15.17 -20.69 1.75
N SER A 154 13.94 -20.95 1.27
CA SER A 154 13.32 -20.16 0.20
C SER A 154 13.20 -18.68 0.53
N LEU A 155 13.00 -18.34 1.81
CA LEU A 155 12.96 -16.96 2.27
C LEU A 155 14.36 -16.33 2.32
N LEU A 156 15.38 -17.12 2.68
CA LEU A 156 16.78 -16.68 2.65
C LEU A 156 17.24 -16.42 1.22
N ASP A 157 16.85 -17.28 0.28
CA ASP A 157 17.08 -17.06 -1.15
C ASP A 157 16.44 -15.76 -1.63
N GLY A 158 15.21 -15.44 -1.18
CA GLY A 158 14.56 -14.17 -1.46
C GLY A 158 15.36 -12.96 -0.97
N ILE A 159 15.94 -13.06 0.24
CA ILE A 159 16.83 -12.02 0.77
C ILE A 159 18.14 -11.97 -0.06
N GLY A 160 18.66 -13.12 -0.47
CA GLY A 160 19.83 -13.22 -1.34
C GLY A 160 19.64 -12.51 -2.66
N ILE A 161 18.48 -12.74 -3.32
CA ILE A 161 18.08 -12.07 -4.57
C ILE A 161 18.00 -10.54 -4.37
N ALA A 162 17.39 -10.05 -3.28
CA ALA A 162 17.33 -8.63 -2.99
C ALA A 162 18.73 -8.02 -2.81
N ARG A 163 19.60 -8.68 -2.06
CA ARG A 163 20.98 -8.24 -1.82
C ARG A 163 21.84 -8.28 -3.09
N ALA A 164 21.64 -9.27 -3.97
CA ALA A 164 22.31 -9.33 -5.27
C ALA A 164 21.94 -8.13 -6.17
N ASN A 165 20.77 -7.54 -5.96
CA ASN A 165 20.35 -6.30 -6.61
C ASN A 165 20.70 -5.03 -5.81
N GLU A 166 21.59 -5.15 -4.82
CA GLU A 166 22.03 -4.04 -3.95
C GLU A 166 20.90 -3.37 -3.16
N VAL A 167 19.79 -4.10 -2.92
CA VAL A 167 18.64 -3.62 -2.18
C VAL A 167 18.70 -4.15 -0.74
N LYS A 168 18.35 -3.28 0.21
CA LYS A 168 18.23 -3.62 1.62
C LYS A 168 16.76 -3.64 2.02
N PRO A 169 16.10 -4.81 1.91
CA PRO A 169 14.68 -4.90 2.19
C PRO A 169 14.39 -4.63 3.66
N ASN A 170 13.27 -3.97 3.92
CA ASN A 170 12.86 -3.56 5.27
C ASN A 170 11.51 -4.15 5.70
N ARG A 171 10.78 -4.84 4.81
CA ARG A 171 9.47 -5.39 5.12
C ARG A 171 9.15 -6.66 4.33
N TRP A 172 8.61 -7.65 5.04
CA TRP A 172 7.92 -8.80 4.48
C TRP A 172 6.43 -8.60 4.47
N PHE A 173 5.77 -9.06 3.42
CA PHE A 173 4.31 -9.20 3.34
C PHE A 173 3.96 -10.64 3.06
N LEU A 174 3.16 -11.24 3.93
CA LEU A 174 2.75 -12.64 3.87
C LEU A 174 1.25 -12.78 4.14
N SER A 175 0.65 -13.84 3.59
CA SER A 175 -0.68 -14.25 4.00
C SER A 175 -0.64 -14.91 5.38
N PRO A 176 -1.73 -14.87 6.16
CA PRO A 176 -1.80 -15.56 7.44
C PRO A 176 -1.56 -17.06 7.32
N ALA A 177 -2.00 -17.68 6.21
CA ALA A 177 -1.83 -19.10 5.97
C ALA A 177 -0.34 -19.46 5.75
N ASP A 178 0.34 -18.73 4.85
CA ASP A 178 1.75 -18.97 4.54
C ASP A 178 2.64 -18.69 5.76
N TYR A 179 2.36 -17.61 6.49
CA TYR A 179 3.08 -17.29 7.72
C TYR A 179 2.96 -18.38 8.78
N LEU A 180 1.75 -18.95 8.96
CA LEU A 180 1.55 -20.06 9.89
C LEU A 180 2.24 -21.34 9.41
N SER A 181 2.26 -21.63 8.11
CA SER A 181 2.98 -22.79 7.57
C SER A 181 4.47 -22.68 7.85
N ILE A 182 5.08 -21.53 7.52
CA ILE A 182 6.50 -21.27 7.79
C ILE A 182 6.82 -21.44 9.29
N ARG A 183 5.97 -20.95 10.19
CA ARG A 183 6.18 -21.07 11.64
C ARG A 183 5.98 -22.48 12.18
N LYS A 184 5.26 -23.33 11.47
CA LYS A 184 5.04 -24.73 11.87
C LYS A 184 6.21 -25.67 11.51
N VAL A 185 7.19 -25.20 10.75
CA VAL A 185 8.35 -25.99 10.37
C VAL A 185 9.13 -26.39 11.62
N LYS A 186 9.40 -27.69 11.74
CA LYS A 186 10.08 -28.32 12.88
C LYS A 186 11.38 -28.97 12.43
N ASP A 187 12.34 -29.05 13.35
CA ASP A 187 13.54 -29.82 13.17
C ASP A 187 13.26 -31.33 13.36
N ALA A 188 14.28 -32.16 13.18
CA ALA A 188 14.20 -33.60 13.36
C ALA A 188 13.82 -34.03 14.79
N ASP A 189 14.02 -33.16 15.78
CA ASP A 189 13.69 -33.40 17.20
C ASP A 189 12.27 -32.90 17.54
N GLY A 190 11.50 -32.36 16.55
CA GLY A 190 10.14 -31.90 16.73
C GLY A 190 10.03 -30.47 17.31
N ARG A 191 11.14 -29.72 17.39
CA ARG A 191 11.14 -28.34 17.87
C ARG A 191 10.85 -27.40 16.74
N TYR A 192 10.11 -26.30 17.02
CA TYR A 192 9.89 -25.26 16.02
C TYR A 192 11.21 -24.52 15.73
N ILE A 193 11.57 -24.41 14.45
CA ILE A 193 12.78 -23.72 13.99
C ILE A 193 12.66 -22.22 14.21
N LEU A 194 11.50 -21.65 13.83
CA LEU A 194 11.23 -20.25 13.98
C LEU A 194 10.47 -19.97 15.28
N GLN A 195 11.20 -19.61 16.32
CA GLN A 195 10.62 -19.21 17.58
C GLN A 195 10.48 -17.69 17.65
N PRO A 196 9.36 -17.16 18.19
CA PRO A 196 9.25 -15.72 18.45
C PRO A 196 10.26 -15.34 19.54
N ASP A 197 10.89 -14.18 19.37
CA ASP A 197 11.69 -13.59 20.43
C ASP A 197 10.74 -13.13 21.54
N LEU A 198 10.78 -13.82 22.67
CA LEU A 198 9.92 -13.50 23.83
C LEU A 198 10.28 -12.16 24.49
N THR A 199 11.44 -11.59 24.14
CA THR A 199 11.90 -10.31 24.68
C THR A 199 11.41 -9.13 23.88
N GLN A 200 11.04 -9.34 22.61
CA GLN A 200 10.46 -8.30 21.71
C GLN A 200 8.96 -8.52 21.56
N ALA A 201 8.20 -8.05 22.52
CA ALA A 201 6.74 -8.13 22.48
C ALA A 201 6.18 -7.40 21.25
N GLY A 202 5.51 -8.13 20.35
CA GLY A 202 4.65 -7.57 19.31
C GLY A 202 5.26 -7.33 17.94
N GLN A 203 6.56 -7.60 17.71
CA GLN A 203 7.12 -7.55 16.36
C GLN A 203 7.40 -8.94 15.81
N GLU A 204 6.69 -9.28 14.74
CA GLU A 204 6.97 -10.49 13.98
C GLU A 204 8.14 -10.23 13.03
N VAL A 205 9.21 -11.01 13.17
CA VAL A 205 10.45 -10.84 12.40
C VAL A 205 10.82 -12.19 11.78
N LEU A 206 11.14 -12.20 10.49
CA LEU A 206 11.70 -13.35 9.78
C LEU A 206 13.08 -12.97 9.23
N PHE A 207 14.11 -13.71 9.67
CA PHE A 207 15.51 -13.49 9.27
C PHE A 207 15.98 -12.02 9.39
N GLY A 208 15.56 -11.35 10.47
CA GLY A 208 15.96 -9.98 10.76
C GLY A 208 15.17 -8.89 10.01
N VAL A 209 14.15 -9.28 9.24
CA VAL A 209 13.25 -8.34 8.55
C VAL A 209 11.85 -8.41 9.16
N PRO A 210 11.25 -7.28 9.55
CA PRO A 210 9.88 -7.22 10.07
C PRO A 210 8.88 -7.79 9.08
N VAL A 211 7.89 -8.51 9.62
CA VAL A 211 6.82 -9.12 8.83
C VAL A 211 5.51 -8.38 9.05
N THR A 212 4.80 -8.16 7.97
CA THR A 212 3.42 -7.70 8.00
C THR A 212 2.52 -8.82 7.46
N VAL A 213 1.75 -9.41 8.35
CA VAL A 213 0.80 -10.47 8.01
C VAL A 213 -0.53 -9.82 7.67
N THR A 214 -1.04 -10.06 6.48
CA THR A 214 -2.30 -9.47 6.02
C THR A 214 -3.13 -10.45 5.19
N ALA A 215 -4.45 -10.44 5.43
CA ALA A 215 -5.40 -11.25 4.66
C ALA A 215 -5.59 -10.76 3.22
N GLN A 216 -5.14 -9.54 2.89
CA GLN A 216 -5.18 -8.97 1.54
C GLN A 216 -4.05 -9.51 0.64
N MET A 217 -3.08 -10.19 1.23
CA MET A 217 -2.04 -10.90 0.50
C MET A 217 -2.56 -12.27 0.07
N PRO A 218 -2.48 -12.65 -1.23
CA PRO A 218 -2.93 -13.96 -1.68
C PRO A 218 -2.00 -15.06 -1.14
N THR A 219 -2.61 -16.19 -0.80
CA THR A 219 -1.87 -17.39 -0.38
C THR A 219 -0.94 -17.88 -1.49
N GLY A 220 0.23 -18.38 -1.12
CA GLY A 220 1.26 -18.84 -2.04
C GLY A 220 2.07 -17.71 -2.66
N LYS A 221 1.95 -16.48 -2.15
CA LYS A 221 2.79 -15.35 -2.56
C LYS A 221 3.35 -14.63 -1.35
N ALA A 222 4.62 -14.32 -1.41
CA ALA A 222 5.28 -13.46 -0.45
C ALA A 222 5.93 -12.27 -1.19
N ALA A 223 5.92 -11.10 -0.58
CA ALA A 223 6.63 -9.95 -1.11
C ALA A 223 7.65 -9.45 -0.07
N LEU A 224 8.88 -9.32 -0.51
CA LEU A 224 9.97 -8.70 0.24
C LEU A 224 10.28 -7.36 -0.41
N ALA A 225 10.14 -6.26 0.32
CA ALA A 225 10.24 -4.93 -0.25
C ALA A 225 11.09 -3.99 0.59
N ASP A 226 11.75 -3.06 -0.07
CA ASP A 226 12.19 -1.80 0.52
C ASP A 226 11.09 -0.77 0.31
N MET A 227 10.30 -0.50 1.35
CA MET A 227 9.16 0.41 1.29
C MET A 227 9.56 1.86 1.04
N SER A 228 10.81 2.23 1.28
CA SER A 228 11.31 3.59 0.98
C SER A 228 11.36 3.87 -0.54
N MET A 229 11.47 2.80 -1.35
CA MET A 229 11.48 2.86 -2.82
C MET A 229 10.11 2.62 -3.45
N VAL A 230 9.08 2.44 -2.63
CA VAL A 230 7.68 2.34 -3.08
C VAL A 230 7.04 3.71 -2.93
N ALA A 231 6.58 4.28 -4.05
CA ALA A 231 5.89 5.57 -4.05
C ALA A 231 4.39 5.37 -4.26
N ILE A 232 3.60 6.08 -3.47
CA ILE A 232 2.16 6.17 -3.61
C ILE A 232 1.80 7.62 -3.92
N ALA A 233 1.20 7.86 -5.07
CA ALA A 233 0.62 9.15 -5.38
C ALA A 233 -0.82 9.21 -4.87
N ARG A 234 -1.16 10.26 -4.16
CA ARG A 234 -2.50 10.56 -3.67
C ARG A 234 -2.99 11.85 -4.32
N ASP A 235 -4.06 11.74 -5.13
CA ASP A 235 -4.76 12.90 -5.68
C ASP A 235 -5.93 13.22 -4.76
N MET A 236 -5.89 14.35 -4.13
CA MET A 236 -6.83 14.83 -3.10
C MET A 236 -6.99 13.84 -1.93
N SER A 237 -7.04 14.38 -0.76
CA SER A 237 -7.37 13.60 0.43
C SER A 237 -8.74 12.94 0.27
N PRO A 238 -8.93 11.69 0.73
CA PRO A 238 -10.23 11.05 0.71
C PRO A 238 -11.30 11.97 1.28
N SER A 239 -12.38 12.17 0.54
CA SER A 239 -13.47 13.07 0.96
C SER A 239 -14.78 12.28 1.10
N VAL A 240 -15.51 12.55 2.18
CA VAL A 240 -16.90 12.12 2.34
C VAL A 240 -17.81 13.29 2.01
N THR A 241 -18.70 13.08 1.09
CA THR A 241 -19.77 14.02 0.75
C THR A 241 -21.09 13.44 1.21
N VAL A 242 -21.85 14.23 1.95
CA VAL A 242 -23.20 13.90 2.39
C VAL A 242 -24.18 14.65 1.49
N ASP A 243 -25.13 13.93 0.90
CA ASP A 243 -26.15 14.50 0.02
C ASP A 243 -27.53 13.98 0.43
N SER A 244 -28.43 14.88 0.76
CA SER A 244 -29.82 14.61 1.12
C SER A 244 -30.80 14.94 -0.03
N SER A 245 -30.32 15.51 -1.13
CA SER A 245 -31.17 15.98 -2.23
C SER A 245 -31.52 14.92 -3.24
N ARG A 246 -30.61 13.96 -3.49
CA ARG A 246 -30.75 12.96 -4.56
C ARG A 246 -31.88 11.95 -4.33
N TYR A 247 -32.15 11.63 -3.06
CA TYR A 247 -33.15 10.61 -2.66
C TYR A 247 -34.25 11.27 -1.81
N PHE A 248 -34.69 12.43 -2.26
CA PHE A 248 -35.73 13.19 -1.57
C PHE A 248 -37.06 12.47 -1.54
N ASP A 249 -37.37 11.67 -2.55
CA ASP A 249 -38.58 10.88 -2.69
C ASP A 249 -38.64 9.69 -1.73
N THR A 250 -37.50 9.19 -1.25
CA THR A 250 -37.41 8.03 -0.34
C THR A 250 -36.96 8.42 1.08
N ASP A 251 -36.79 9.72 1.37
CA ASP A 251 -36.27 10.24 2.66
C ASP A 251 -34.96 9.58 3.10
N GLU A 252 -34.01 9.44 2.12
CA GLU A 252 -32.69 8.83 2.35
C GLU A 252 -31.59 9.87 2.21
N VAL A 253 -30.52 9.67 2.99
CA VAL A 253 -29.28 10.43 2.90
C VAL A 253 -28.20 9.56 2.26
N ALA A 254 -27.52 10.09 1.25
CA ALA A 254 -26.40 9.45 0.60
C ALA A 254 -25.06 9.91 1.18
N LEU A 255 -24.20 8.95 1.52
CA LEU A 255 -22.81 9.16 1.90
C LEU A 255 -21.94 8.69 0.74
N ARG A 256 -21.13 9.59 0.15
CA ARG A 256 -20.21 9.26 -0.93
C ARG A 256 -18.78 9.44 -0.48
N VAL A 257 -17.97 8.40 -0.62
CA VAL A 257 -16.51 8.45 -0.44
C VAL A 257 -15.85 8.41 -1.80
N VAL A 258 -14.87 9.28 -2.01
CA VAL A 258 -14.01 9.29 -3.19
C VAL A 258 -12.57 9.37 -2.73
N ALA A 259 -11.75 8.42 -3.18
CA ALA A 259 -10.32 8.38 -2.93
C ALA A 259 -9.59 8.03 -4.23
N ARG A 260 -8.45 8.68 -4.48
CA ARG A 260 -7.65 8.46 -5.69
C ARG A 260 -6.21 8.19 -5.29
N TYR A 261 -5.76 7.01 -5.64
CA TYR A 261 -4.41 6.55 -5.35
C TYR A 261 -3.81 5.91 -6.59
N ASP A 262 -2.50 5.98 -6.70
CA ASP A 262 -1.73 5.19 -7.65
C ASP A 262 -0.43 4.73 -6.99
N LEU A 263 0.12 3.59 -7.44
CA LEU A 263 1.33 2.99 -6.91
C LEU A 263 2.35 2.83 -8.02
N ALA A 264 3.59 3.23 -7.72
CA ALA A 264 4.72 2.97 -8.61
C ALA A 264 5.99 2.67 -7.82
N LEU A 265 6.89 1.93 -8.43
CA LEU A 265 8.20 1.62 -7.88
C LEU A 265 9.23 2.62 -8.41
N LEU A 266 9.91 3.32 -7.50
CA LEU A 266 11.03 4.18 -7.86
C LEU A 266 12.20 3.34 -8.39
N GLN A 267 12.43 2.18 -7.77
CA GLN A 267 13.38 1.16 -8.21
C GLN A 267 12.66 -0.20 -8.29
N PRO A 268 12.44 -0.77 -9.48
CA PRO A 268 11.72 -2.03 -9.62
C PRO A 268 12.37 -3.19 -8.86
N LYS A 269 13.70 -3.23 -8.80
CA LYS A 269 14.45 -4.26 -8.08
C LYS A 269 14.37 -4.17 -6.56
N ALA A 270 13.79 -3.08 -6.03
CA ALA A 270 13.53 -2.91 -4.60
C ALA A 270 12.45 -3.85 -4.06
N VAL A 271 11.74 -4.55 -4.96
CA VAL A 271 10.71 -5.53 -4.60
C VAL A 271 11.08 -6.89 -5.16
N THR A 272 11.06 -7.90 -4.30
CA THR A 272 11.23 -9.31 -4.66
C THR A 272 9.93 -10.04 -4.34
N ILE A 273 9.37 -10.70 -5.35
CA ILE A 273 8.13 -11.48 -5.22
C ILE A 273 8.49 -12.95 -5.24
N LEU A 274 8.14 -13.66 -4.18
CA LEU A 274 8.24 -15.10 -4.11
C LEU A 274 6.88 -15.71 -4.41
N THR A 275 6.85 -16.71 -5.25
CA THR A 275 5.61 -17.41 -5.63
C THR A 275 5.77 -18.90 -5.36
N ALA A 276 4.77 -19.50 -4.71
CA ALA A 276 4.76 -20.92 -4.45
C ALA A 276 4.77 -21.69 -5.78
N THR A 277 5.61 -22.72 -5.82
CA THR A 277 5.58 -23.68 -6.92
C THR A 277 4.31 -24.52 -6.77
N PRO A 278 3.54 -24.74 -7.84
CA PRO A 278 2.30 -25.50 -7.80
C PRO A 278 2.52 -26.97 -7.45
#